data_daf8e980cc24699d58455c87cf2319b5
#
_entry.id   daf8e980cc24699d58455c87cf2319b5
#
_cell.length_a   1.000
_cell.length_b   1.000
_cell.length_c   1.000
_cell.angle_alpha   90.00
_cell.angle_beta   90.00
_cell.angle_gamma   90.00
#
_symmetry.space_group_name_H-M   'P 1'
#
loop_
_entity.id
_entity.type
_entity.pdbx_description
1 polymer ?
#
loop_
_entity_poly.entity_id
_entity_poly.type
_entity_poly.pdbx_seq_one_letter_code
_entity_poly.pdbx_strand_id
1 'polypeptide(L)'
;VLGTGPFVFVEHVKGDHWTGKRFDKYFLPGRPYLDGYRADFLSGQAVVDAMEKGKIMAQFRSFTPAERDQLSEAMGDKIAISETPWINNLLVVFNAKHPPFNDARVRRALSLAIDRWTAAETLQNTSFLKFVGGMMRPGFSMATPESELTSLPGFSHDIEASRTEAKRLLAEAGVHDLAFKLTNRNIPAPYGPGGDFLIEAWHAIGVTATQEKLATKDWDGALTKGNFDVGIDFVGDYIDDPTLQLTKFVSTDLSPVNFSNSQDRFLDALYIGQAVTVDPRQRAKIVRDFERHALTEANSVPFLWWNRIIANSTAVKGWHLTPSHYIEQDLTEVWLDK
;
A
#
# COMPACT_ATOMS: atom_id res chain seq x y z
N VAL A 1 -16.11 27.32 -5.10
CA VAL A 1 -15.05 26.60 -5.82
C VAL A 1 -15.39 26.64 -7.30
N LEU A 2 -14.47 27.09 -8.14
CA LEU A 2 -14.59 27.02 -9.60
C LEU A 2 -13.87 25.77 -10.08
N GLY A 3 -14.52 24.99 -10.95
CA GLY A 3 -13.96 23.77 -11.52
C GLY A 3 -14.56 23.48 -12.89
N THR A 4 -13.94 22.56 -13.61
CA THR A 4 -14.35 22.10 -14.94
C THR A 4 -15.01 20.72 -14.92
N GLY A 5 -15.36 20.22 -13.73
CA GLY A 5 -15.93 18.88 -13.54
C GLY A 5 -17.37 18.72 -14.05
N PRO A 6 -17.83 17.46 -14.20
CA PRO A 6 -19.15 17.14 -14.74
C PRO A 6 -20.31 17.46 -13.80
N PHE A 7 -20.04 17.72 -12.53
CA PHE A 7 -21.06 18.01 -11.52
C PHE A 7 -20.80 19.34 -10.82
N VAL A 8 -21.88 20.03 -10.49
CA VAL A 8 -21.89 21.26 -9.68
C VAL A 8 -22.20 20.89 -8.23
N PHE A 9 -21.44 21.45 -7.32
CA PHE A 9 -21.68 21.33 -5.88
C PHE A 9 -23.10 21.81 -5.51
N VAL A 10 -23.76 21.06 -4.65
CA VAL A 10 -25.08 21.41 -4.08
C VAL A 10 -24.96 21.68 -2.61
N GLU A 11 -24.54 20.68 -1.81
CA GLU A 11 -24.38 20.83 -0.38
C GLU A 11 -23.32 19.91 0.20
N HIS A 12 -22.82 20.26 1.38
CA HIS A 12 -21.96 19.43 2.21
C HIS A 12 -22.44 19.54 3.67
N VAL A 13 -22.96 18.46 4.18
CA VAL A 13 -23.30 18.33 5.60
C VAL A 13 -22.14 17.59 6.27
N LYS A 14 -21.41 18.32 7.15
CA LYS A 14 -20.18 17.82 7.76
C LYS A 14 -20.43 16.52 8.55
N GLY A 15 -19.69 15.48 8.21
CA GLY A 15 -19.79 14.16 8.85
C GLY A 15 -20.99 13.32 8.41
N ASP A 16 -21.80 13.79 7.45
CA ASP A 16 -22.97 13.08 6.95
C ASP A 16 -22.83 12.82 5.44
N HIS A 17 -22.88 13.85 4.60
CA HIS A 17 -22.84 13.63 3.14
C HIS A 17 -22.34 14.82 2.34
N TRP A 18 -22.09 14.55 1.06
CA TRP A 18 -21.83 15.52 0.01
C TRP A 18 -22.73 15.21 -1.19
N THR A 19 -23.34 16.26 -1.81
CA THR A 19 -24.17 16.10 -3.01
C THR A 19 -23.71 16.99 -4.15
N GLY A 20 -23.87 16.48 -5.36
CA GLY A 20 -23.63 17.20 -6.60
C GLY A 20 -24.75 16.94 -7.62
N LYS A 21 -25.04 17.93 -8.46
CA LYS A 21 -25.95 17.82 -9.59
C LYS A 21 -25.23 17.96 -10.90
N ARG A 22 -25.79 17.40 -11.98
CA ARG A 22 -25.28 17.54 -13.34
C ARG A 22 -24.94 18.99 -13.67
N PHE A 23 -23.83 19.19 -14.36
CA PHE A 23 -23.50 20.45 -14.99
C PHE A 23 -23.93 20.43 -16.46
N ASP A 24 -25.07 21.04 -16.76
CA ASP A 24 -25.67 21.00 -18.11
C ASP A 24 -24.79 21.62 -19.20
N LYS A 25 -23.82 22.47 -18.83
CA LYS A 25 -22.84 23.08 -19.73
C LYS A 25 -21.47 22.42 -19.67
N TYR A 26 -21.42 21.12 -19.29
CA TYR A 26 -20.18 20.39 -19.28
C TYR A 26 -19.61 20.32 -20.70
N PHE A 27 -18.28 20.39 -20.82
CA PHE A 27 -17.61 20.53 -22.12
C PHE A 27 -17.68 19.26 -23.00
N LEU A 28 -17.93 18.08 -22.43
CA LEU A 28 -18.19 16.86 -23.20
C LEU A 28 -19.68 16.74 -23.51
N PRO A 29 -20.09 16.79 -24.80
CA PRO A 29 -21.50 16.68 -25.17
C PRO A 29 -22.14 15.38 -24.68
N GLY A 30 -23.37 15.48 -24.12
CA GLY A 30 -24.12 14.32 -23.63
C GLY A 30 -23.60 13.73 -22.34
N ARG A 31 -22.70 14.39 -21.64
CA ARG A 31 -22.14 13.99 -20.35
C ARG A 31 -22.38 15.04 -19.29
N PRO A 32 -22.35 14.59 -17.97
CA PRO A 32 -22.42 13.21 -17.47
C PRO A 32 -23.80 12.59 -17.71
N TYR A 33 -23.91 11.27 -17.62
CA TYR A 33 -25.21 10.58 -17.80
C TYR A 33 -26.12 10.71 -16.56
N LEU A 34 -25.54 10.71 -15.36
CA LEU A 34 -26.27 10.85 -14.11
C LEU A 34 -26.79 12.28 -13.92
N ASP A 35 -27.98 12.44 -13.36
CA ASP A 35 -28.53 13.75 -12.99
C ASP A 35 -27.83 14.37 -11.78
N GLY A 36 -27.20 13.53 -10.95
CA GLY A 36 -26.46 13.94 -9.77
C GLY A 36 -25.93 12.73 -9.00
N TYR A 37 -25.28 13.01 -7.88
CA TYR A 37 -24.81 12.00 -6.95
C TYR A 37 -24.93 12.47 -5.51
N ARG A 38 -24.98 11.50 -4.60
CA ARG A 38 -24.82 11.69 -3.16
C ARG A 38 -23.71 10.77 -2.67
N ALA A 39 -22.75 11.32 -1.95
CA ALA A 39 -21.68 10.60 -1.28
C ALA A 39 -21.89 10.65 0.24
N ASP A 40 -22.28 9.53 0.84
CA ASP A 40 -22.49 9.39 2.28
C ASP A 40 -21.18 9.05 2.98
N PHE A 41 -20.89 9.66 4.14
CA PHE A 41 -19.68 9.43 4.92
C PHE A 41 -19.89 8.29 5.91
N LEU A 42 -19.87 7.08 5.39
CA LEU A 42 -20.04 5.86 6.17
C LEU A 42 -18.68 5.16 6.38
N SER A 43 -18.61 4.32 7.43
CA SER A 43 -17.40 3.52 7.70
C SER A 43 -17.76 2.17 8.33
N GLY A 44 -16.89 1.17 8.11
CA GLY A 44 -17.04 -0.18 8.65
C GLY A 44 -18.37 -0.82 8.26
N GLN A 45 -19.01 -1.54 9.18
CA GLN A 45 -20.24 -2.29 8.94
C GLN A 45 -21.39 -1.43 8.39
N ALA A 46 -21.44 -0.12 8.71
CA ALA A 46 -22.49 0.76 8.20
C ALA A 46 -22.48 0.91 6.66
N VAL A 47 -21.31 0.75 6.02
CA VAL A 47 -21.20 0.73 4.55
C VAL A 47 -21.85 -0.53 3.98
N VAL A 48 -21.54 -1.69 4.57
CA VAL A 48 -22.10 -3.00 4.16
C VAL A 48 -23.61 -2.99 4.31
N ASP A 49 -24.12 -2.58 5.48
CA ASP A 49 -25.55 -2.50 5.78
C ASP A 49 -26.30 -1.55 4.81
N ALA A 50 -25.67 -0.43 4.45
CA ALA A 50 -26.27 0.52 3.53
C ALA A 50 -26.33 -0.03 2.10
N MET A 51 -25.33 -0.81 1.69
CA MET A 51 -25.31 -1.48 0.40
C MET A 51 -26.35 -2.60 0.31
N GLU A 52 -26.41 -3.48 1.32
CA GLU A 52 -27.42 -4.57 1.40
C GLU A 52 -28.86 -4.02 1.33
N LYS A 53 -29.10 -2.88 1.99
CA LYS A 53 -30.40 -2.20 1.99
C LYS A 53 -30.66 -1.36 0.72
N GLY A 54 -29.73 -1.33 -0.23
CA GLY A 54 -29.84 -0.53 -1.45
C GLY A 54 -29.84 0.99 -1.21
N LYS A 55 -29.36 1.46 -0.05
CA LYS A 55 -29.26 2.89 0.27
C LYS A 55 -28.07 3.56 -0.45
N ILE A 56 -27.00 2.80 -0.67
CA ILE A 56 -25.86 3.18 -1.51
C ILE A 56 -25.70 2.15 -2.61
N MET A 57 -25.18 2.58 -3.75
CA MET A 57 -25.04 1.75 -4.94
C MET A 57 -23.60 1.35 -5.22
N ALA A 58 -22.63 2.01 -4.61
CA ALA A 58 -21.21 1.76 -4.83
C ALA A 58 -20.38 2.28 -3.65
N GLN A 59 -19.24 1.64 -3.42
CA GLN A 59 -18.21 2.09 -2.51
C GLN A 59 -16.89 2.17 -3.28
N PHE A 60 -16.26 3.33 -3.29
CA PHE A 60 -15.10 3.59 -4.17
C PHE A 60 -13.75 3.36 -3.51
N ARG A 61 -13.68 3.20 -2.18
CA ARG A 61 -12.39 3.05 -1.49
C ARG A 61 -11.90 1.61 -1.49
N SER A 62 -12.46 0.77 -0.65
CA SER A 62 -12.23 -0.68 -0.60
C SER A 62 -13.09 -1.35 0.47
N PHE A 63 -13.38 -2.62 0.28
CA PHE A 63 -13.91 -3.55 1.28
C PHE A 63 -12.82 -4.49 1.78
N THR A 64 -12.98 -5.01 2.99
CA THR A 64 -12.19 -6.16 3.45
C THR A 64 -12.65 -7.44 2.75
N PRO A 65 -11.85 -8.52 2.72
CA PRO A 65 -12.30 -9.80 2.21
C PRO A 65 -13.57 -10.32 2.87
N ALA A 66 -13.70 -10.17 4.19
CA ALA A 66 -14.89 -10.58 4.94
C ALA A 66 -16.15 -9.79 4.53
N GLU A 67 -16.03 -8.46 4.37
CA GLU A 67 -17.14 -7.62 3.90
C GLU A 67 -17.52 -7.95 2.45
N ARG A 68 -16.55 -8.26 1.57
CA ARG A 68 -16.79 -8.74 0.21
C ARG A 68 -17.61 -10.02 0.22
N ASP A 69 -17.20 -10.99 1.03
CA ASP A 69 -17.85 -12.31 1.10
C ASP A 69 -19.29 -12.17 1.66
N GLN A 70 -19.47 -11.34 2.71
CA GLN A 70 -20.79 -11.00 3.24
C GLN A 70 -21.70 -10.39 2.16
N LEU A 71 -21.21 -9.39 1.43
CA LEU A 71 -21.97 -8.74 0.35
C LEU A 71 -22.31 -9.72 -0.77
N SER A 72 -21.35 -10.58 -1.16
CA SER A 72 -21.57 -11.60 -2.19
C SER A 72 -22.67 -12.60 -1.78
N GLU A 73 -22.67 -13.04 -0.51
CA GLU A 73 -23.67 -13.95 0.03
C GLU A 73 -25.05 -13.29 0.12
N ALA A 74 -25.10 -12.06 0.63
CA ALA A 74 -26.37 -11.35 0.86
C ALA A 74 -27.04 -10.85 -0.41
N MET A 75 -26.28 -10.43 -1.42
CA MET A 75 -26.80 -9.75 -2.60
C MET A 75 -26.77 -10.58 -3.89
N GLY A 76 -25.95 -11.63 -3.96
CA GLY A 76 -25.86 -12.53 -5.09
C GLY A 76 -25.58 -11.80 -6.41
N ASP A 77 -26.45 -11.98 -7.40
CA ASP A 77 -26.37 -11.39 -8.75
C ASP A 77 -26.64 -9.87 -8.81
N LYS A 78 -27.07 -9.26 -7.70
CA LYS A 78 -27.36 -7.82 -7.62
C LYS A 78 -26.11 -6.99 -7.35
N ILE A 79 -24.99 -7.61 -7.06
CA ILE A 79 -23.71 -6.94 -6.78
C ILE A 79 -22.61 -7.41 -7.72
N ALA A 80 -21.80 -6.48 -8.19
CA ALA A 80 -20.57 -6.76 -8.94
C ALA A 80 -19.37 -6.47 -8.03
N ILE A 81 -18.48 -7.45 -7.88
CA ILE A 81 -17.23 -7.33 -7.15
C ILE A 81 -16.09 -7.19 -8.15
N SER A 82 -15.19 -6.26 -7.90
CA SER A 82 -13.96 -6.06 -8.68
C SER A 82 -12.76 -5.90 -7.77
N GLU A 83 -11.63 -6.47 -8.17
CA GLU A 83 -10.38 -6.44 -7.41
C GLU A 83 -9.20 -6.02 -8.29
N THR A 84 -8.25 -5.27 -7.72
CA THR A 84 -7.01 -4.87 -8.38
C THR A 84 -5.90 -4.64 -7.35
N PRO A 85 -4.61 -4.77 -7.71
CA PRO A 85 -3.53 -4.28 -6.86
C PRO A 85 -3.72 -2.79 -6.57
N TRP A 86 -3.79 -2.44 -5.28
CA TRP A 86 -3.89 -1.04 -4.84
C TRP A 86 -2.53 -0.36 -4.86
N ILE A 87 -2.45 0.95 -5.05
CA ILE A 87 -1.19 1.71 -4.94
C ILE A 87 -0.76 1.95 -3.49
N ASN A 88 -1.08 1.02 -2.63
CA ASN A 88 -0.67 0.99 -1.24
C ASN A 88 0.08 -0.31 -0.94
N ASN A 89 1.17 -0.22 -0.18
CA ASN A 89 1.83 -1.38 0.37
C ASN A 89 2.19 -1.15 1.84
N LEU A 90 2.47 -2.22 2.57
CA LEU A 90 3.17 -2.12 3.85
C LEU A 90 4.68 -2.14 3.64
N LEU A 91 5.36 -1.29 4.38
CA LEU A 91 6.82 -1.25 4.48
C LEU A 91 7.25 -1.69 5.88
N VAL A 92 8.34 -2.43 5.96
CA VAL A 92 9.12 -2.58 7.18
C VAL A 92 10.24 -1.55 7.14
N VAL A 93 10.31 -0.69 8.14
CA VAL A 93 11.27 0.41 8.24
C VAL A 93 12.21 0.16 9.41
N PHE A 94 13.51 0.14 9.16
CA PHE A 94 14.53 0.00 10.17
C PHE A 94 15.14 1.36 10.50
N ASN A 95 15.24 1.70 11.79
CA ASN A 95 15.88 2.96 12.17
C ASN A 95 17.42 2.83 12.11
N ALA A 96 18.00 3.30 11.02
CA ALA A 96 19.43 3.19 10.76
C ALA A 96 20.33 3.97 11.75
N LYS A 97 19.74 4.78 12.65
CA LYS A 97 20.49 5.43 13.73
C LYS A 97 20.56 4.59 15.01
N HIS A 98 19.74 3.56 15.15
CA HIS A 98 19.69 2.70 16.33
C HIS A 98 20.47 1.40 16.13
N PRO A 99 21.52 1.13 16.91
CA PRO A 99 22.16 -0.19 16.91
C PRO A 99 21.17 -1.29 17.36
N PRO A 100 21.21 -2.48 16.75
CA PRO A 100 22.13 -2.91 15.69
C PRO A 100 21.59 -2.63 14.27
N PHE A 101 20.48 -1.89 14.10
CA PHE A 101 19.85 -1.61 12.80
C PHE A 101 20.65 -0.62 11.93
N ASN A 102 21.69 0.01 12.48
CA ASN A 102 22.67 0.77 11.71
C ASN A 102 23.57 -0.13 10.83
N ASP A 103 23.63 -1.45 11.11
CA ASP A 103 24.35 -2.42 10.27
C ASP A 103 23.42 -2.98 9.19
N ALA A 104 23.82 -2.82 7.92
CA ALA A 104 23.05 -3.32 6.79
C ALA A 104 22.88 -4.85 6.79
N ARG A 105 23.82 -5.60 7.38
CA ARG A 105 23.73 -7.07 7.51
C ARG A 105 22.53 -7.48 8.37
N VAL A 106 22.29 -6.75 9.47
CA VAL A 106 21.14 -6.99 10.35
C VAL A 106 19.83 -6.70 9.62
N ARG A 107 19.73 -5.58 8.93
CA ARG A 107 18.52 -5.22 8.18
C ARG A 107 18.23 -6.21 7.04
N ARG A 108 19.27 -6.62 6.31
CA ARG A 108 19.16 -7.67 5.28
C ARG A 108 18.69 -9.00 5.86
N ALA A 109 19.25 -9.42 6.99
CA ALA A 109 18.83 -10.65 7.67
C ALA A 109 17.34 -10.62 8.01
N LEU A 110 16.86 -9.51 8.57
CA LEU A 110 15.44 -9.36 8.90
C LEU A 110 14.55 -9.33 7.65
N SER A 111 15.02 -8.77 6.53
CA SER A 111 14.29 -8.80 5.26
C SER A 111 14.25 -10.20 4.63
N LEU A 112 15.37 -10.95 4.68
CA LEU A 112 15.48 -12.32 4.15
C LEU A 112 14.63 -13.33 4.91
N ALA A 113 14.34 -13.08 6.20
CA ALA A 113 13.51 -13.95 7.02
C ALA A 113 12.04 -13.97 6.58
N ILE A 114 11.58 -12.94 5.87
CA ILE A 114 10.17 -12.73 5.51
C ILE A 114 9.82 -13.55 4.27
N ASP A 115 9.00 -14.59 4.44
CA ASP A 115 8.37 -15.32 3.33
C ASP A 115 7.19 -14.53 2.77
N ARG A 116 7.45 -13.68 1.80
CA ARG A 116 6.43 -12.82 1.19
C ARG A 116 5.40 -13.61 0.38
N TRP A 117 5.79 -14.75 -0.17
CA TRP A 117 4.90 -15.58 -0.98
C TRP A 117 3.85 -16.28 -0.12
N THR A 118 4.28 -16.97 0.94
CA THR A 118 3.37 -17.56 1.94
C THR A 118 2.55 -16.48 2.65
N ALA A 119 3.14 -15.30 2.93
CA ALA A 119 2.41 -14.18 3.51
C ALA A 119 1.23 -13.74 2.61
N ALA A 120 1.46 -13.61 1.31
CA ALA A 120 0.42 -13.22 0.36
C ALA A 120 -0.72 -14.25 0.33
N GLU A 121 -0.41 -15.54 0.29
CA GLU A 121 -1.40 -16.62 0.32
C GLU A 121 -2.22 -16.65 1.61
N THR A 122 -1.56 -16.42 2.75
CA THR A 122 -2.19 -16.51 4.08
C THR A 122 -3.03 -15.26 4.38
N LEU A 123 -2.48 -14.06 4.12
CA LEU A 123 -3.07 -12.80 4.57
C LEU A 123 -4.16 -12.27 3.64
N GLN A 124 -4.23 -12.72 2.38
CA GLN A 124 -5.24 -12.23 1.42
C GLN A 124 -6.69 -12.50 1.83
N ASN A 125 -6.92 -13.48 2.70
CA ASN A 125 -8.26 -13.84 3.17
C ASN A 125 -8.68 -13.12 4.46
N THR A 126 -7.72 -12.53 5.18
CA THR A 126 -7.95 -11.88 6.49
C THR A 126 -7.64 -10.39 6.47
N SER A 127 -6.96 -9.91 5.43
CA SER A 127 -6.55 -8.51 5.31
C SER A 127 -6.49 -8.07 3.85
N PHE A 128 -6.07 -6.81 3.62
CA PHE A 128 -5.83 -6.30 2.26
C PHE A 128 -4.52 -6.80 1.64
N LEU A 129 -3.66 -7.50 2.38
CA LEU A 129 -2.31 -7.89 1.95
C LEU A 129 -2.40 -9.09 1.02
N LYS A 130 -2.11 -8.91 -0.27
CA LYS A 130 -2.32 -9.94 -1.27
C LYS A 130 -1.18 -10.11 -2.28
N PHE A 131 -0.54 -9.02 -2.70
CA PHE A 131 0.37 -9.10 -3.83
C PHE A 131 1.82 -8.95 -3.40
N VAL A 132 2.67 -9.85 -3.90
CA VAL A 132 4.13 -9.70 -3.81
C VAL A 132 4.59 -8.75 -4.90
N GLY A 133 5.42 -7.80 -4.53
CA GLY A 133 5.97 -6.82 -5.46
C GLY A 133 7.11 -6.03 -4.83
N GLY A 134 7.95 -5.45 -5.66
CA GLY A 134 9.02 -4.58 -5.23
C GLY A 134 8.53 -3.19 -4.79
N MET A 135 9.31 -2.16 -5.13
CA MET A 135 8.98 -0.78 -4.75
C MET A 135 7.91 -0.16 -5.64
N MET A 136 7.68 -0.71 -6.83
CA MET A 136 6.58 -0.32 -7.71
C MET A 136 5.45 -1.33 -7.63
N ARG A 137 4.21 -0.84 -7.75
CA ARG A 137 2.99 -1.66 -7.70
C ARG A 137 3.03 -2.77 -8.75
N PRO A 138 2.71 -4.03 -8.40
CA PRO A 138 2.56 -5.11 -9.38
C PRO A 138 1.58 -4.73 -10.49
N GLY A 139 2.00 -4.94 -11.74
CA GLY A 139 1.23 -4.56 -12.92
C GLY A 139 1.45 -3.12 -13.41
N PHE A 140 2.19 -2.29 -12.71
CA PHE A 140 2.65 -1.01 -13.24
C PHE A 140 3.77 -1.22 -14.26
N SER A 141 3.82 -0.41 -15.32
CA SER A 141 4.74 -0.61 -16.44
C SER A 141 6.22 -0.54 -16.09
N MET A 142 6.58 0.12 -14.98
CA MET A 142 7.96 0.24 -14.50
C MET A 142 8.27 -0.71 -13.34
N ALA A 143 7.29 -1.51 -12.89
CA ALA A 143 7.52 -2.51 -11.84
C ALA A 143 8.50 -3.60 -12.33
N THR A 144 9.30 -4.10 -11.42
CA THR A 144 10.14 -5.27 -11.67
C THR A 144 9.25 -6.50 -11.87
N PRO A 145 9.36 -7.20 -13.00
CA PRO A 145 8.55 -8.39 -13.23
C PRO A 145 8.94 -9.51 -12.24
N GLU A 146 7.99 -10.40 -11.95
CA GLU A 146 8.18 -11.48 -10.97
C GLU A 146 9.43 -12.33 -11.28
N SER A 147 9.68 -12.63 -12.55
CA SER A 147 10.85 -13.40 -12.98
C SER A 147 12.21 -12.76 -12.62
N GLU A 148 12.26 -11.44 -12.51
CA GLU A 148 13.45 -10.70 -12.04
C GLU A 148 13.39 -10.50 -10.52
N LEU A 149 12.21 -10.25 -9.98
CA LEU A 149 11.99 -9.96 -8.56
C LEU A 149 12.48 -11.10 -7.66
N THR A 150 12.26 -12.36 -8.04
CA THR A 150 12.70 -13.55 -7.29
C THR A 150 14.22 -13.64 -7.11
N SER A 151 14.99 -12.92 -7.93
CA SER A 151 16.45 -12.82 -7.80
C SER A 151 16.90 -11.72 -6.82
N LEU A 152 16.00 -10.85 -6.40
CA LEU A 152 16.31 -9.74 -5.49
C LEU A 152 16.29 -10.19 -4.02
N PRO A 153 17.07 -9.53 -3.15
CA PRO A 153 17.11 -9.88 -1.73
C PRO A 153 15.72 -9.83 -1.07
N GLY A 154 15.32 -10.93 -0.43
CA GLY A 154 14.06 -11.07 0.29
C GLY A 154 12.87 -11.50 -0.58
N PHE A 155 13.06 -11.82 -1.86
CA PHE A 155 11.97 -12.26 -2.75
C PHE A 155 12.16 -13.68 -3.33
N SER A 156 13.18 -14.41 -2.89
CA SER A 156 13.37 -15.81 -3.28
C SER A 156 12.20 -16.68 -2.82
N HIS A 157 11.81 -17.67 -3.64
CA HIS A 157 10.87 -18.72 -3.22
C HIS A 157 11.51 -19.73 -2.26
N ASP A 158 12.85 -19.83 -2.24
CA ASP A 158 13.57 -20.68 -1.29
C ASP A 158 13.76 -19.94 0.04
N ILE A 159 12.74 -20.04 0.89
CA ILE A 159 12.74 -19.37 2.19
C ILE A 159 13.77 -20.02 3.16
N GLU A 160 14.03 -21.31 3.03
CA GLU A 160 14.97 -21.99 3.92
C GLU A 160 16.41 -21.56 3.63
N ALA A 161 16.78 -21.43 2.36
CA ALA A 161 18.07 -20.84 1.97
C ALA A 161 18.16 -19.38 2.43
N SER A 162 17.08 -18.58 2.27
CA SER A 162 17.02 -17.19 2.71
C SER A 162 17.19 -17.05 4.22
N ARG A 163 16.53 -17.88 5.02
CA ARG A 163 16.65 -17.90 6.49
C ARG A 163 18.03 -18.38 6.96
N THR A 164 18.64 -19.32 6.23
CA THR A 164 20.02 -19.77 6.50
C THR A 164 20.99 -18.61 6.31
N GLU A 165 20.84 -17.86 5.21
CA GLU A 165 21.65 -16.66 4.94
C GLU A 165 21.38 -15.55 5.97
N ALA A 166 20.12 -15.36 6.40
CA ALA A 166 19.77 -14.40 7.44
C ALA A 166 20.50 -14.69 8.75
N LYS A 167 20.51 -15.96 9.20
CA LYS A 167 21.25 -16.38 10.41
C LYS A 167 22.75 -16.15 10.25
N ARG A 168 23.32 -16.43 9.08
CA ARG A 168 24.74 -16.18 8.79
C ARG A 168 25.07 -14.70 8.91
N LEU A 169 24.24 -13.82 8.34
CA LEU A 169 24.44 -12.36 8.41
C LEU A 169 24.35 -11.81 9.82
N LEU A 170 23.42 -12.30 10.65
CA LEU A 170 23.34 -11.92 12.08
C LEU A 170 24.61 -12.34 12.84
N ALA A 171 25.09 -13.55 12.63
CA ALA A 171 26.32 -14.05 13.24
C ALA A 171 27.55 -13.23 12.81
N GLU A 172 27.68 -12.89 11.51
CA GLU A 172 28.75 -12.03 11.01
C GLU A 172 28.69 -10.59 11.52
N ALA A 173 27.49 -10.10 11.84
CA ALA A 173 27.31 -8.81 12.50
C ALA A 173 27.61 -8.86 14.00
N GLY A 174 27.89 -10.07 14.56
CA GLY A 174 28.10 -10.26 15.99
C GLY A 174 26.82 -10.09 16.82
N VAL A 175 25.65 -10.21 16.18
CA VAL A 175 24.35 -10.02 16.83
C VAL A 175 23.79 -11.37 17.26
N HIS A 176 23.67 -11.56 18.57
CA HIS A 176 23.08 -12.71 19.21
C HIS A 176 21.88 -12.26 20.05
N ASP A 177 20.85 -13.10 20.17
CA ASP A 177 19.68 -12.84 21.01
C ASP A 177 19.00 -11.47 20.73
N LEU A 178 18.90 -11.10 19.44
CA LEU A 178 18.28 -9.85 19.03
C LEU A 178 16.82 -9.78 19.50
N ALA A 179 16.52 -8.74 20.27
CA ALA A 179 15.16 -8.45 20.71
C ALA A 179 14.81 -6.99 20.48
N PHE A 180 13.60 -6.70 19.97
CA PHE A 180 13.14 -5.34 19.72
C PHE A 180 11.60 -5.23 19.71
N LYS A 181 11.10 -3.98 19.73
CA LYS A 181 9.70 -3.66 19.53
C LYS A 181 9.43 -3.31 18.07
N LEU A 182 8.40 -3.92 17.49
CA LEU A 182 7.83 -3.54 16.20
C LEU A 182 6.76 -2.47 16.44
N THR A 183 7.10 -1.21 16.17
CA THR A 183 6.16 -0.09 16.27
C THR A 183 5.14 -0.15 15.15
N ASN A 184 3.87 -0.33 15.49
CA ASN A 184 2.78 -0.56 14.55
C ASN A 184 1.54 0.29 14.89
N ARG A 185 0.69 0.51 13.89
CA ARG A 185 -0.60 1.21 14.09
C ARG A 185 -1.61 0.26 14.72
N ASN A 186 -2.37 0.78 15.69
CA ASN A 186 -3.51 0.06 16.28
C ASN A 186 -4.74 0.14 15.35
N ILE A 187 -4.61 -0.45 14.17
CA ILE A 187 -5.67 -0.61 13.17
C ILE A 187 -5.76 -2.09 12.82
N PRO A 188 -6.96 -2.71 12.89
CA PRO A 188 -7.11 -4.16 12.73
C PRO A 188 -6.52 -4.70 11.44
N ALA A 189 -6.82 -4.10 10.29
CA ALA A 189 -6.31 -4.53 8.99
C ALA A 189 -5.80 -3.32 8.20
N PRO A 190 -4.66 -3.45 7.50
CA PRO A 190 -3.80 -4.63 7.36
C PRO A 190 -2.70 -4.74 8.43
N TYR A 191 -2.61 -3.79 9.36
CA TYR A 191 -1.46 -3.60 10.26
C TYR A 191 -1.30 -4.73 11.29
N GLY A 192 -2.39 -5.16 11.92
CA GLY A 192 -2.37 -6.24 12.92
C GLY A 192 -1.82 -7.55 12.32
N PRO A 193 -2.52 -8.16 11.34
CA PRO A 193 -2.10 -9.41 10.72
C PRO A 193 -0.70 -9.32 10.07
N GLY A 194 -0.37 -8.18 9.45
CA GLY A 194 0.96 -7.96 8.87
C GLY A 194 2.06 -7.98 9.93
N GLY A 195 1.83 -7.34 11.07
CA GLY A 195 2.78 -7.33 12.18
C GLY A 195 2.93 -8.71 12.84
N ASP A 196 1.85 -9.44 13.01
CA ASP A 196 1.88 -10.80 13.59
C ASP A 196 2.70 -11.74 12.68
N PHE A 197 2.49 -11.69 11.36
CA PHE A 197 3.28 -12.48 10.40
C PHE A 197 4.79 -12.14 10.43
N LEU A 198 5.13 -10.85 10.50
CA LEU A 198 6.53 -10.41 10.57
C LEU A 198 7.22 -10.92 11.83
N ILE A 199 6.56 -10.91 12.97
CA ILE A 199 7.11 -11.45 14.23
C ILE A 199 7.41 -12.94 14.10
N GLU A 200 6.50 -13.74 13.57
CA GLU A 200 6.71 -15.16 13.34
C GLU A 200 7.86 -15.42 12.35
N ALA A 201 7.96 -14.61 11.28
CA ALA A 201 9.06 -14.72 10.33
C ALA A 201 10.43 -14.47 10.98
N TRP A 202 10.54 -13.48 11.87
CA TRP A 202 11.77 -13.19 12.60
C TRP A 202 12.06 -14.21 13.69
N HIS A 203 11.04 -14.74 14.34
CA HIS A 203 11.20 -15.84 15.31
C HIS A 203 11.85 -17.09 14.66
N ALA A 204 11.53 -17.39 13.40
CA ALA A 204 12.13 -18.51 12.66
C ALA A 204 13.66 -18.40 12.46
N ILE A 205 14.23 -17.20 12.63
CA ILE A 205 15.68 -16.97 12.59
C ILE A 205 16.30 -16.68 13.96
N GLY A 206 15.53 -16.88 15.06
CA GLY A 206 16.00 -16.71 16.44
C GLY A 206 15.92 -15.28 16.96
N VAL A 207 15.13 -14.40 16.31
CA VAL A 207 14.94 -13.01 16.74
C VAL A 207 13.63 -12.88 17.52
N THR A 208 13.65 -12.17 18.63
CA THR A 208 12.48 -11.92 19.48
C THR A 208 11.91 -10.51 19.19
N ALA A 209 10.75 -10.45 18.55
CA ALA A 209 10.06 -9.19 18.32
C ALA A 209 8.69 -9.19 19.01
N THR A 210 8.25 -8.02 19.47
CA THR A 210 6.90 -7.82 20.04
C THR A 210 6.24 -6.61 19.42
N GLN A 211 4.93 -6.66 19.16
CA GLN A 211 4.21 -5.50 18.63
C GLN A 211 3.95 -4.45 19.71
N GLU A 212 4.33 -3.20 19.41
CA GLU A 212 3.85 -2.02 20.13
C GLU A 212 2.79 -1.32 19.27
N LYS A 213 1.51 -1.58 19.58
CA LYS A 213 0.37 -1.04 18.81
C LYS A 213 -0.01 0.34 19.33
N LEU A 214 0.23 1.38 18.55
CA LEU A 214 -0.01 2.78 18.88
C LEU A 214 -1.22 3.35 18.13
N ALA A 215 -1.93 4.30 18.76
CA ALA A 215 -2.91 5.13 18.04
C ALA A 215 -2.22 5.85 16.86
N THR A 216 -2.94 6.12 15.77
CA THR A 216 -2.34 6.67 14.53
C THR A 216 -1.47 7.90 14.78
N LYS A 217 -1.91 8.84 15.65
CA LYS A 217 -1.16 10.05 15.97
C LYS A 217 0.16 9.76 16.70
N ASP A 218 0.13 8.81 17.63
CA ASP A 218 1.30 8.45 18.43
C ASP A 218 2.30 7.63 17.60
N TRP A 219 1.79 6.74 16.73
CA TRP A 219 2.59 6.02 15.74
C TRP A 219 3.31 6.99 14.78
N ASP A 220 2.59 7.94 14.20
CA ASP A 220 3.15 8.97 13.32
C ASP A 220 4.23 9.79 14.05
N GLY A 221 3.93 10.19 15.28
CA GLY A 221 4.88 10.89 16.13
C GLY A 221 6.13 10.07 16.47
N ALA A 222 6.00 8.76 16.68
CA ALA A 222 7.13 7.87 16.95
C ALA A 222 8.05 7.76 15.72
N LEU A 223 7.47 7.50 14.54
CA LEU A 223 8.24 7.40 13.29
C LEU A 223 8.92 8.72 12.92
N THR A 224 8.19 9.83 12.96
CA THR A 224 8.70 11.16 12.60
C THR A 224 9.84 11.61 13.52
N LYS A 225 9.79 11.28 14.81
CA LYS A 225 10.83 11.62 15.79
C LYS A 225 11.97 10.62 15.85
N GLY A 226 11.87 9.48 15.15
CA GLY A 226 12.84 8.40 15.22
C GLY A 226 12.83 7.62 16.54
N ASN A 227 11.72 7.63 17.27
CA ASN A 227 11.56 6.92 18.55
C ASN A 227 11.02 5.50 18.31
N PHE A 228 11.73 4.72 17.55
CA PHE A 228 11.41 3.33 17.24
C PHE A 228 12.68 2.58 16.79
N ASP A 229 12.69 1.27 16.90
CA ASP A 229 13.74 0.39 16.38
C ASP A 229 13.39 -0.10 14.98
N VAL A 230 12.26 -0.80 14.89
CA VAL A 230 11.66 -1.28 13.64
C VAL A 230 10.20 -0.83 13.62
N GLY A 231 9.76 -0.30 12.50
CA GLY A 231 8.38 0.18 12.33
C GLY A 231 7.68 -0.43 11.13
N ILE A 232 6.36 -0.50 11.19
CA ILE A 232 5.53 -0.69 10.01
C ILE A 232 5.09 0.69 9.51
N ASP A 233 5.48 1.01 8.29
CA ASP A 233 5.02 2.17 7.53
C ASP A 233 4.21 1.71 6.31
N PHE A 234 3.82 2.61 5.44
CA PHE A 234 3.14 2.29 4.19
C PHE A 234 3.48 3.29 3.09
N VAL A 235 3.48 2.84 1.85
CA VAL A 235 3.33 3.73 0.70
C VAL A 235 1.83 3.83 0.42
N GLY A 236 1.35 5.04 0.22
CA GLY A 236 -0.05 5.31 -0.05
C GLY A 236 -0.15 6.59 -0.88
N ASP A 237 0.17 6.46 -2.17
CA ASP A 237 0.21 7.59 -3.09
C ASP A 237 -1.06 7.72 -3.91
N TYR A 238 -1.16 8.83 -4.62
CA TYR A 238 -2.31 9.14 -5.45
C TYR A 238 -2.23 8.51 -6.83
N ILE A 239 -0.99 8.37 -7.36
CA ILE A 239 -0.71 7.86 -8.71
C ILE A 239 0.47 6.89 -8.71
N ASP A 240 0.50 6.00 -9.71
CA ASP A 240 1.66 5.17 -10.01
C ASP A 240 2.74 6.02 -10.70
N ASP A 241 3.56 6.70 -9.91
CA ASP A 241 4.74 7.39 -10.41
C ASP A 241 5.93 7.18 -9.48
N PRO A 242 7.10 6.76 -10.01
CA PRO A 242 8.29 6.53 -9.20
C PRO A 242 8.73 7.75 -8.39
N THR A 243 8.48 8.97 -8.90
CA THR A 243 8.84 10.21 -8.20
C THR A 243 8.11 10.36 -6.86
N LEU A 244 6.88 9.81 -6.76
CA LEU A 244 6.14 9.80 -5.50
C LEU A 244 6.50 8.58 -4.65
N GLN A 245 6.43 7.39 -5.24
CA GLN A 245 6.57 6.13 -4.50
C GLN A 245 7.97 5.92 -3.92
N LEU A 246 9.03 6.44 -4.56
CA LEU A 246 10.40 6.32 -4.08
C LEU A 246 10.81 7.34 -3.02
N THR A 247 9.97 8.33 -2.70
CA THR A 247 10.30 9.38 -1.71
C THR A 247 10.65 8.83 -0.33
N LYS A 248 10.08 7.68 0.06
CA LYS A 248 10.34 7.04 1.35
C LYS A 248 11.72 6.38 1.46
N PHE A 249 12.47 6.31 0.37
CA PHE A 249 13.75 5.60 0.30
C PHE A 249 14.93 6.53 0.02
N VAL A 250 14.68 7.79 -0.36
CA VAL A 250 15.76 8.78 -0.56
C VAL A 250 16.22 9.36 0.77
N SER A 251 17.41 9.96 0.81
CA SER A 251 18.03 10.49 2.03
C SER A 251 17.11 11.41 2.82
N THR A 252 17.16 11.34 4.14
CA THR A 252 16.30 12.11 5.06
C THR A 252 16.41 13.63 4.92
N ASP A 253 17.52 14.14 4.43
CA ASP A 253 17.69 15.56 4.13
C ASP A 253 17.01 15.99 2.81
N LEU A 254 16.64 15.05 1.96
CA LEU A 254 15.86 15.27 0.73
C LEU A 254 14.38 14.94 0.92
N SER A 255 14.04 14.02 1.82
CA SER A 255 12.69 13.56 2.03
C SER A 255 12.32 13.43 3.51
N PRO A 256 11.39 14.24 4.02
CA PRO A 256 10.96 14.18 5.43
C PRO A 256 10.11 12.93 5.72
N VAL A 257 9.69 12.18 4.68
CA VAL A 257 8.90 10.94 4.82
C VAL A 257 9.76 9.68 4.82
N ASN A 258 11.08 9.80 4.73
CA ASN A 258 12.00 8.69 4.98
C ASN A 258 12.20 8.52 6.49
N PHE A 259 11.45 7.63 7.11
CA PHE A 259 11.55 7.36 8.54
C PHE A 259 12.73 6.46 8.93
N SER A 260 13.42 5.82 7.97
CA SER A 260 14.58 4.97 8.26
C SER A 260 15.80 5.76 8.81
N ASN A 261 15.77 7.08 8.72
CA ASN A 261 16.87 7.95 9.09
C ASN A 261 18.18 7.69 8.30
N SER A 262 18.08 7.03 7.15
CA SER A 262 19.22 6.73 6.28
C SER A 262 19.60 7.91 5.39
N GLN A 263 20.84 7.89 4.92
CA GLN A 263 21.34 8.77 3.86
C GLN A 263 22.12 7.92 2.87
N ASP A 264 21.72 7.96 1.60
CA ASP A 264 22.33 7.20 0.51
C ASP A 264 22.35 8.05 -0.77
N ARG A 265 23.51 8.63 -1.05
CA ARG A 265 23.69 9.53 -2.21
C ARG A 265 23.61 8.82 -3.55
N PHE A 266 23.80 7.51 -3.58
CA PHE A 266 23.59 6.74 -4.80
C PHE A 266 22.09 6.61 -5.11
N LEU A 267 21.26 6.30 -4.12
CA LEU A 267 19.80 6.32 -4.27
C LEU A 267 19.29 7.71 -4.65
N ASP A 268 19.82 8.77 -4.03
CA ASP A 268 19.45 10.15 -4.36
C ASP A 268 19.73 10.47 -5.84
N ALA A 269 20.89 10.07 -6.33
CA ALA A 269 21.25 10.28 -7.74
C ALA A 269 20.34 9.51 -8.71
N LEU A 270 19.98 8.26 -8.39
CA LEU A 270 19.04 7.47 -9.18
C LEU A 270 17.63 8.06 -9.13
N TYR A 271 17.18 8.53 -7.97
CA TYR A 271 15.90 9.20 -7.81
C TYR A 271 15.79 10.46 -8.68
N ILE A 272 16.80 11.32 -8.65
CA ILE A 272 16.86 12.52 -9.50
C ILE A 272 16.93 12.12 -10.97
N GLY A 273 17.78 11.14 -11.30
CA GLY A 273 17.96 10.66 -12.66
C GLY A 273 16.67 10.14 -13.29
N GLN A 274 15.86 9.34 -12.55
CA GLN A 274 14.58 8.86 -13.07
C GLN A 274 13.59 10.01 -13.29
N ALA A 275 13.58 11.02 -12.41
CA ALA A 275 12.63 12.13 -12.49
C ALA A 275 12.83 13.01 -13.74
N VAL A 276 14.06 13.11 -14.27
CA VAL A 276 14.39 13.89 -15.47
C VAL A 276 14.45 13.05 -16.75
N THR A 277 14.33 11.71 -16.64
CA THR A 277 14.41 10.82 -17.81
C THR A 277 13.04 10.71 -18.48
N VAL A 278 12.95 11.20 -19.71
CA VAL A 278 11.72 11.22 -20.50
C VAL A 278 11.42 9.87 -21.15
N ASP A 279 12.46 9.14 -21.63
CA ASP A 279 12.26 7.82 -22.24
C ASP A 279 11.78 6.80 -21.20
N PRO A 280 10.59 6.18 -21.38
CA PRO A 280 10.01 5.29 -20.37
C PRO A 280 10.84 4.03 -20.10
N ARG A 281 11.56 3.52 -21.11
CA ARG A 281 12.38 2.30 -20.96
C ARG A 281 13.66 2.60 -20.17
N GLN A 282 14.29 3.74 -20.45
CA GLN A 282 15.45 4.20 -19.67
C GLN A 282 15.03 4.54 -18.24
N ARG A 283 13.90 5.22 -18.06
CA ARG A 283 13.35 5.53 -16.75
C ARG A 283 13.07 4.25 -15.94
N ALA A 284 12.43 3.26 -16.54
CA ALA A 284 12.18 1.96 -15.90
C ALA A 284 13.47 1.24 -15.49
N LYS A 285 14.53 1.35 -16.29
CA LYS A 285 15.84 0.78 -15.93
C LYS A 285 16.41 1.46 -14.68
N ILE A 286 16.38 2.79 -14.62
CA ILE A 286 16.87 3.54 -13.45
C ILE A 286 16.07 3.18 -12.20
N VAL A 287 14.73 3.04 -12.31
CA VAL A 287 13.85 2.62 -11.22
C VAL A 287 14.23 1.22 -10.72
N ARG A 288 14.51 0.27 -11.60
CA ARG A 288 14.98 -1.08 -11.22
C ARG A 288 16.38 -1.08 -10.59
N ASP A 289 17.29 -0.24 -11.08
CA ASP A 289 18.61 -0.08 -10.46
C ASP A 289 18.48 0.52 -9.04
N PHE A 290 17.57 1.49 -8.85
CA PHE A 290 17.20 2.03 -7.53
C PHE A 290 16.67 0.93 -6.61
N GLU A 291 15.68 0.17 -7.08
CA GLU A 291 15.05 -0.90 -6.30
C GLU A 291 16.07 -1.95 -5.84
N ARG A 292 16.92 -2.41 -6.75
CA ARG A 292 17.97 -3.41 -6.43
C ARG A 292 18.91 -2.90 -5.33
N HIS A 293 19.36 -1.65 -5.43
CA HIS A 293 20.25 -1.07 -4.42
C HIS A 293 19.52 -0.89 -3.08
N ALA A 294 18.33 -0.32 -3.10
CA ALA A 294 17.56 -0.07 -1.88
C ALA A 294 17.19 -1.37 -1.13
N LEU A 295 16.85 -2.45 -1.85
CA LEU A 295 16.61 -3.77 -1.26
C LEU A 295 17.90 -4.40 -0.72
N THR A 296 19.04 -4.09 -1.33
CA THR A 296 20.35 -4.54 -0.83
C THR A 296 20.73 -3.81 0.46
N GLU A 297 20.48 -2.52 0.56
CA GLU A 297 20.73 -1.74 1.79
C GLU A 297 19.68 -1.98 2.88
N ALA A 298 18.48 -2.36 2.49
CA ALA A 298 17.35 -2.76 3.34
C ALA A 298 16.99 -1.75 4.44
N ASN A 299 17.16 -0.44 4.19
CA ASN A 299 16.76 0.60 5.16
C ASN A 299 15.24 0.63 5.38
N SER A 300 14.50 0.44 4.29
CA SER A 300 13.06 0.19 4.28
C SER A 300 12.79 -0.87 3.21
N VAL A 301 11.96 -1.85 3.52
CA VAL A 301 11.68 -2.96 2.58
C VAL A 301 10.18 -3.14 2.39
N PRO A 302 9.70 -3.33 1.14
CA PRO A 302 8.32 -3.68 0.88
C PRO A 302 7.98 -5.02 1.53
N PHE A 303 6.79 -5.08 2.15
CA PHE A 303 6.25 -6.34 2.64
C PHE A 303 5.26 -6.91 1.63
N LEU A 304 4.03 -6.40 1.59
CA LEU A 304 3.02 -6.80 0.61
C LEU A 304 2.23 -5.59 0.11
N TRP A 305 1.88 -5.61 -1.15
CA TRP A 305 0.94 -4.68 -1.77
C TRP A 305 -0.49 -5.05 -1.42
N TRP A 306 -1.31 -4.02 -1.28
CA TRP A 306 -2.70 -4.20 -0.87
C TRP A 306 -3.58 -4.59 -2.05
N ASN A 307 -4.66 -5.27 -1.74
CA ASN A 307 -5.75 -5.58 -2.66
C ASN A 307 -6.86 -4.53 -2.51
N ARG A 308 -7.21 -3.86 -3.58
CA ARG A 308 -8.36 -2.99 -3.63
C ARG A 308 -9.57 -3.79 -4.06
N ILE A 309 -10.55 -3.92 -3.19
CA ILE A 309 -11.80 -4.66 -3.42
C ILE A 309 -12.91 -3.62 -3.44
N ILE A 310 -13.58 -3.44 -4.55
CA ILE A 310 -14.78 -2.60 -4.63
C ILE A 310 -16.00 -3.45 -4.94
N ALA A 311 -17.14 -2.94 -4.49
CA ALA A 311 -18.44 -3.52 -4.79
C ALA A 311 -19.38 -2.42 -5.25
N ASN A 312 -20.16 -2.73 -6.29
CA ASN A 312 -21.22 -1.85 -6.76
C ASN A 312 -22.44 -2.65 -7.18
N SER A 313 -23.60 -2.03 -7.06
CA SER A 313 -24.83 -2.59 -7.62
C SER A 313 -24.65 -2.93 -9.11
N THR A 314 -25.16 -4.05 -9.57
CA THR A 314 -25.12 -4.44 -11.00
C THR A 314 -25.87 -3.45 -11.89
N ALA A 315 -26.75 -2.60 -11.33
CA ALA A 315 -27.36 -1.49 -12.04
C ALA A 315 -26.38 -0.36 -12.38
N VAL A 316 -25.23 -0.25 -11.68
CA VAL A 316 -24.19 0.75 -11.96
C VAL A 316 -23.33 0.25 -13.11
N LYS A 317 -23.32 1.00 -14.20
CA LYS A 317 -22.56 0.70 -15.43
C LYS A 317 -21.56 1.81 -15.72
N GLY A 318 -20.53 1.50 -16.51
CA GLY A 318 -19.50 2.45 -16.93
C GLY A 318 -18.51 2.86 -15.84
N TRP A 319 -18.56 2.25 -14.65
CA TRP A 319 -17.56 2.46 -13.63
C TRP A 319 -16.38 1.52 -13.84
N HIS A 320 -15.18 2.08 -13.87
CA HIS A 320 -13.94 1.35 -14.02
C HIS A 320 -13.14 1.35 -12.72
N LEU A 321 -12.73 0.17 -12.27
CA LEU A 321 -11.83 0.03 -11.13
C LEU A 321 -10.42 0.42 -11.55
N THR A 322 -9.83 1.36 -10.81
CA THR A 322 -8.44 1.79 -10.98
C THR A 322 -7.62 1.42 -9.74
N PRO A 323 -6.29 1.35 -9.83
CA PRO A 323 -5.44 1.11 -8.64
C PRO A 323 -5.52 2.22 -7.59
N SER A 324 -5.88 3.44 -7.96
CA SER A 324 -6.04 4.57 -7.05
C SER A 324 -7.49 4.71 -6.58
N HIS A 325 -7.69 5.08 -5.31
CA HIS A 325 -9.00 5.48 -4.80
C HIS A 325 -9.16 7.00 -4.73
N TYR A 326 -8.18 7.74 -5.21
CA TYR A 326 -8.18 9.21 -5.23
C TYR A 326 -8.45 9.79 -6.61
N ILE A 327 -7.84 9.20 -7.64
CA ILE A 327 -7.93 9.68 -9.02
C ILE A 327 -8.64 8.65 -9.89
N GLU A 328 -9.08 9.12 -11.05
CA GLU A 328 -9.81 8.28 -12.03
C GLU A 328 -11.10 7.67 -11.45
N GLN A 329 -11.65 8.31 -10.40
CA GLN A 329 -12.98 7.99 -9.85
C GLN A 329 -14.03 8.89 -10.47
N ASP A 330 -13.95 9.05 -11.78
CA ASP A 330 -14.81 9.94 -12.56
C ASP A 330 -16.18 9.28 -12.79
N LEU A 331 -17.24 10.01 -12.47
CA LEU A 331 -18.62 9.58 -12.71
C LEU A 331 -19.16 10.05 -14.06
N THR A 332 -18.33 10.62 -14.95
CA THR A 332 -18.74 11.18 -16.23
C THR A 332 -19.39 10.13 -17.14
N GLU A 333 -18.81 8.94 -17.16
CA GLU A 333 -19.27 7.80 -17.99
C GLU A 333 -20.20 6.83 -17.25
N VAL A 334 -20.45 7.08 -15.96
CA VAL A 334 -21.30 6.20 -15.14
C VAL A 334 -22.77 6.47 -15.43
N TRP A 335 -23.54 5.39 -15.59
CA TRP A 335 -24.97 5.40 -15.81
C TRP A 335 -25.67 4.28 -15.04
N LEU A 336 -26.98 4.37 -14.92
CA LEU A 336 -27.80 3.37 -14.22
C LEU A 336 -28.67 2.60 -15.22
N ASP A 337 -28.52 1.29 -15.23
CA ASP A 337 -29.40 0.35 -15.90
C ASP A 337 -30.63 0.11 -15.02
N LYS A 338 -31.81 0.62 -15.48
CA LYS A 338 -33.07 0.60 -14.71
C LYS A 338 -33.97 -0.54 -15.17
#